data_906e65cfbab5e326537e7b0ed8502b97
#
_entry.id   906e65cfbab5e326537e7b0ed8502b97
#
_cell.length_a   1.000
_cell.length_b   1.000
_cell.length_c   1.000
_cell.angle_alpha   90.00
_cell.angle_beta   90.00
_cell.angle_gamma   90.00
#
_symmetry.space_group_name_H-M   'P 1'
#
loop_
_entity.id
_entity.type
_entity.pdbx_description
1 polymer ?
#
loop_
_entity_poly.entity_id
_entity_poly.type
_entity_poly.pdbx_seq_one_letter_code
_entity_poly.pdbx_strand_id
1 'polypeptide(L)'
;MSVAAKPVTVQYFYKIKWGFQEEFLALFDRNHWPLLKAQLESGRLLDVRAYEPRFHGDGRQDWTYEVTITYKDWAAMEDHTDPAIVRSLYPDAEKLAREEQRRMELLEAHWDTPLEEHALPR
;
A
#
# COMPACT_ATOMS: atom_id res chain seq x y z
N MET A 1 32.01 3.57 -11.71
CA MET A 1 31.51 3.98 -10.40
C MET A 1 30.03 3.66 -10.30
N SER A 2 29.64 2.86 -9.34
CA SER A 2 28.22 2.54 -9.16
C SER A 2 27.53 3.70 -8.46
N VAL A 3 26.30 4.02 -8.92
CA VAL A 3 25.44 4.98 -8.24
C VAL A 3 24.77 4.25 -7.07
N ALA A 4 24.81 4.84 -5.89
CA ALA A 4 24.12 4.27 -4.74
C ALA A 4 22.63 4.16 -5.02
N ALA A 5 22.04 3.03 -4.64
CA ALA A 5 20.61 2.84 -4.74
C ALA A 5 19.88 3.87 -3.87
N LYS A 6 18.83 4.46 -4.42
CA LYS A 6 18.04 5.48 -3.72
C LYS A 6 16.70 4.91 -3.32
N PRO A 7 16.19 5.28 -2.13
CA PRO A 7 14.82 4.93 -1.77
C PRO A 7 13.80 5.48 -2.76
N VAL A 8 12.72 4.73 -2.93
CA VAL A 8 11.59 5.12 -3.78
C VAL A 8 10.34 5.18 -2.93
N THR A 9 9.65 6.31 -2.97
CA THR A 9 8.39 6.48 -2.25
C THR A 9 7.23 6.42 -3.24
N VAL A 10 6.25 5.59 -2.93
CA VAL A 10 5.04 5.43 -3.75
C VAL A 10 3.83 5.78 -2.89
N GLN A 11 2.94 6.58 -3.46
CA GLN A 11 1.65 6.87 -2.84
C GLN A 11 0.59 5.98 -3.48
N TYR A 12 -0.10 5.19 -2.66
CA TYR A 12 -1.19 4.32 -3.09
C TYR A 12 -2.49 4.93 -2.63
N PHE A 13 -3.31 5.38 -3.58
CA PHE A 13 -4.57 6.04 -3.30
C PHE A 13 -5.73 5.09 -3.51
N TYR A 14 -6.68 5.10 -2.59
CA TYR A 14 -7.89 4.29 -2.65
C TYR A 14 -9.10 5.20 -2.53
N LYS A 15 -10.03 5.05 -3.45
CA LYS A 15 -11.35 5.67 -3.34
C LYS A 15 -12.36 4.58 -3.04
N ILE A 16 -12.82 4.54 -1.80
CA ILE A 16 -13.69 3.49 -1.30
C ILE A 16 -15.15 3.94 -1.46
N LYS A 17 -16.02 3.03 -1.83
CA LYS A 17 -17.46 3.29 -1.96
C LYS A 17 -18.04 3.82 -0.65
N TRP A 18 -18.99 4.74 -0.77
CA TRP A 18 -19.67 5.30 0.40
C TRP A 18 -20.29 4.20 1.26
N GLY A 19 -20.06 4.30 2.57
CA GLY A 19 -20.60 3.34 3.54
C GLY A 19 -19.72 2.11 3.77
N PHE A 20 -18.61 1.95 3.02
CA PHE A 20 -17.76 0.75 3.11
C PHE A 20 -16.34 1.02 3.61
N GLN A 21 -16.08 2.21 4.13
CA GLN A 21 -14.75 2.59 4.61
C GLN A 21 -14.29 1.66 5.74
N GLU A 22 -15.13 1.41 6.73
CA GLU A 22 -14.76 0.57 7.86
C GLU A 22 -14.48 -0.88 7.45
N GLU A 23 -15.30 -1.43 6.57
CA GLU A 23 -15.09 -2.80 6.05
C GLU A 23 -13.77 -2.88 5.28
N PHE A 24 -13.49 -1.90 4.42
CA PHE A 24 -12.24 -1.87 3.66
C PHE A 24 -11.03 -1.82 4.60
N LEU A 25 -11.05 -0.91 5.58
CA LEU A 25 -9.94 -0.77 6.51
C LEU A 25 -9.72 -2.03 7.34
N ALA A 26 -10.80 -2.70 7.77
CA ALA A 26 -10.68 -3.96 8.50
C ALA A 26 -10.03 -5.06 7.65
N LEU A 27 -10.40 -5.15 6.37
CA LEU A 27 -9.80 -6.11 5.44
C LEU A 27 -8.33 -5.76 5.14
N PHE A 28 -8.03 -4.48 4.98
CA PHE A 28 -6.66 -4.02 4.78
C PHE A 28 -5.78 -4.36 5.98
N ASP A 29 -6.25 -4.03 7.19
CA ASP A 29 -5.48 -4.27 8.42
C ASP A 29 -5.26 -5.76 8.67
N ARG A 30 -6.21 -6.61 8.29
CA ARG A 30 -6.10 -8.06 8.48
C ARG A 30 -5.26 -8.75 7.40
N ASN A 31 -5.43 -8.35 6.13
CA ASN A 31 -4.88 -9.11 5.01
C ASN A 31 -3.75 -8.42 4.24
N HIS A 32 -3.49 -7.16 4.50
CA HIS A 32 -2.45 -6.42 3.79
C HIS A 32 -1.39 -5.84 4.74
N TRP A 33 -1.81 -5.24 5.83
CA TRP A 33 -0.88 -4.66 6.78
C TRP A 33 0.14 -5.67 7.35
N PRO A 34 -0.23 -6.90 7.77
CA PRO A 34 0.76 -7.85 8.26
C PRO A 34 1.84 -8.18 7.23
N LEU A 35 1.47 -8.21 5.95
CA LEU A 35 2.43 -8.44 4.86
C LEU A 35 3.40 -7.26 4.72
N LEU A 36 2.91 -6.03 4.78
CA LEU A 36 3.74 -4.84 4.74
C LEU A 36 4.66 -4.77 5.96
N LYS A 37 4.15 -5.14 7.12
CA LYS A 37 4.93 -5.18 8.36
C LYS A 37 6.09 -6.17 8.27
N ALA A 38 5.85 -7.36 7.71
CA ALA A 38 6.89 -8.35 7.49
C ALA A 38 7.99 -7.81 6.56
N GLN A 39 7.61 -7.04 5.56
CA GLN A 39 8.56 -6.44 4.63
C GLN A 39 9.34 -5.27 5.25
N LEU A 40 8.76 -4.55 6.19
CA LEU A 40 9.48 -3.58 7.01
C LEU A 40 10.55 -4.28 7.84
N GLU A 41 10.20 -5.38 8.48
CA GLU A 41 11.12 -6.17 9.30
C GLU A 41 12.28 -6.75 8.48
N SER A 42 12.02 -7.12 7.22
CA SER A 42 13.05 -7.66 6.31
C SER A 42 13.97 -6.59 5.73
N GLY A 43 13.60 -5.30 5.85
CA GLY A 43 14.36 -4.20 5.27
C GLY A 43 14.06 -3.88 3.82
N ARG A 44 13.14 -4.62 3.18
CA ARG A 44 12.71 -4.30 1.82
C ARG A 44 11.99 -2.97 1.78
N LEU A 45 11.16 -2.69 2.79
CA LEU A 45 10.50 -1.41 2.98
C LEU A 45 11.20 -0.65 4.09
N LEU A 46 11.32 0.66 3.94
CA LEU A 46 11.90 1.55 4.94
C LEU A 46 10.85 2.25 5.78
N ASP A 47 9.66 2.50 5.22
CA ASP A 47 8.59 3.19 5.92
C ASP A 47 7.24 2.85 5.27
N VAL A 48 6.21 2.77 6.10
CA VAL A 48 4.82 2.62 5.66
C VAL A 48 3.96 3.52 6.53
N ARG A 49 3.21 4.41 5.90
CA ARG A 49 2.28 5.31 6.59
C ARG A 49 0.94 5.27 5.89
N ALA A 50 -0.13 5.42 6.66
CA ALA A 50 -1.48 5.46 6.13
C ALA A 50 -2.16 6.75 6.56
N TYR A 51 -2.99 7.29 5.68
CA TYR A 51 -3.68 8.56 5.90
C TYR A 51 -5.14 8.45 5.47
N GLU A 52 -6.00 9.11 6.22
CA GLU A 52 -7.38 9.35 5.83
C GLU A 52 -7.56 10.85 5.66
N PRO A 53 -8.32 11.33 4.66
CA PRO A 53 -8.59 12.75 4.55
C PRO A 53 -9.48 13.20 5.70
N ARG A 54 -9.20 14.38 6.22
CA ARG A 54 -9.97 14.93 7.36
C ARG A 54 -11.36 15.39 6.93
N PHE A 55 -11.50 15.87 5.70
CA PHE A 55 -12.75 16.37 5.13
C PHE A 55 -12.98 15.77 3.76
N HIS A 56 -14.25 15.76 3.34
CA HIS A 56 -14.59 15.41 1.96
C HIS A 56 -14.14 16.54 1.03
N GLY A 57 -13.71 16.18 -0.18
CA GLY A 57 -13.55 17.13 -1.26
C GLY A 57 -14.84 17.26 -2.08
N ASP A 58 -14.68 17.45 -3.40
CA ASP A 58 -15.83 17.65 -4.29
C ASP A 58 -16.38 16.33 -4.90
N GLY A 59 -15.78 15.21 -4.54
CA GLY A 59 -16.24 13.88 -4.99
C GLY A 59 -15.71 13.44 -6.35
N ARG A 60 -14.92 14.26 -7.04
CA ARG A 60 -14.42 13.91 -8.38
C ARG A 60 -13.13 13.11 -8.36
N GLN A 61 -12.11 13.58 -7.67
CA GLN A 61 -10.80 12.93 -7.60
C GLN A 61 -10.37 12.68 -6.16
N ASP A 62 -11.33 12.65 -5.26
CA ASP A 62 -11.06 12.48 -3.85
C ASP A 62 -10.73 11.04 -3.53
N TRP A 63 -9.63 10.86 -2.83
CA TRP A 63 -9.32 9.58 -2.22
C TRP A 63 -9.88 9.56 -0.80
N THR A 64 -10.13 8.36 -0.29
CA THR A 64 -10.65 8.15 1.08
C THR A 64 -9.66 7.44 1.97
N TYR A 65 -8.60 6.88 1.40
CA TYR A 65 -7.51 6.24 2.12
C TYR A 65 -6.24 6.33 1.26
N GLU A 66 -5.12 6.60 1.90
CA GLU A 66 -3.84 6.69 1.20
C GLU A 66 -2.78 5.96 2.02
N VAL A 67 -1.97 5.16 1.35
CA VAL A 67 -0.82 4.48 1.97
C VAL A 67 0.43 4.94 1.25
N THR A 68 1.38 5.47 2.01
CA THR A 68 2.69 5.87 1.48
C THR A 68 3.70 4.81 1.88
N ILE A 69 4.34 4.19 0.88
CA ILE A 69 5.36 3.16 1.10
C ILE A 69 6.68 3.66 0.56
N THR A 70 7.72 3.61 1.38
CA THR A 70 9.08 3.89 0.95
C THR A 70 9.84 2.58 0.86
N TYR A 71 10.22 2.22 -0.36
CA TYR A 71 11.03 1.03 -0.65
C TYR A 71 12.52 1.40 -0.56
N LYS A 72 13.36 0.42 -0.22
CA LYS A 72 14.80 0.68 -0.12
C LYS A 72 15.43 1.12 -1.44
N ASP A 73 14.89 0.64 -2.56
CA ASP A 73 15.32 1.03 -3.91
C ASP A 73 14.24 0.67 -4.92
N TRP A 74 14.46 1.03 -6.18
CA TRP A 74 13.52 0.76 -7.27
C TRP A 74 13.33 -0.73 -7.51
N ALA A 75 14.41 -1.51 -7.42
CA ALA A 75 14.33 -2.97 -7.60
C ALA A 75 13.43 -3.61 -6.55
N ALA A 76 13.51 -3.17 -5.30
CA ALA A 76 12.62 -3.65 -4.24
C ALA A 76 11.16 -3.32 -4.51
N MET A 77 10.88 -2.16 -5.11
CA MET A 77 9.52 -1.76 -5.48
C MET A 77 8.94 -2.65 -6.58
N GLU A 78 9.76 -3.05 -7.55
CA GLU A 78 9.33 -3.91 -8.64
C GLU A 78 9.29 -5.39 -8.27
N ASP A 79 9.96 -5.77 -7.21
CA ASP A 79 10.07 -7.16 -6.80
C ASP A 79 8.76 -7.67 -6.19
N HIS A 80 8.57 -8.99 -6.25
CA HIS A 80 7.39 -9.63 -5.68
C HIS A 80 7.65 -10.07 -4.24
N THR A 81 6.60 -10.04 -3.45
CA THR A 81 6.65 -10.58 -2.10
C THR A 81 6.91 -12.08 -2.16
N ASP A 82 7.78 -12.56 -1.27
CA ASP A 82 8.08 -13.98 -1.14
C ASP A 82 6.79 -14.76 -0.82
N PRO A 83 6.41 -15.73 -1.69
CA PRO A 83 5.21 -16.54 -1.44
C PRO A 83 5.23 -17.28 -0.11
N ALA A 84 6.41 -17.62 0.42
CA ALA A 84 6.53 -18.29 1.72
C ALA A 84 6.05 -17.38 2.87
N ILE A 85 6.32 -16.09 2.78
CA ILE A 85 5.85 -15.12 3.78
C ILE A 85 4.32 -15.05 3.74
N VAL A 86 3.74 -14.98 2.55
CA VAL A 86 2.28 -14.96 2.37
C VAL A 86 1.64 -16.20 2.97
N ARG A 87 2.17 -17.38 2.68
CA ARG A 87 1.64 -18.64 3.24
C ARG A 87 1.77 -18.70 4.76
N SER A 88 2.85 -18.18 5.30
CA SER A 88 3.06 -18.15 6.73
C SER A 88 2.06 -17.25 7.46
N LEU A 89 1.77 -16.07 6.89
CA LEU A 89 0.84 -15.11 7.48
C LEU A 89 -0.62 -15.52 7.26
N TYR A 90 -0.91 -16.13 6.12
CA TYR A 90 -2.27 -16.45 5.68
C TYR A 90 -2.34 -17.92 5.24
N PRO A 91 -2.41 -18.85 6.20
CA PRO A 91 -2.40 -20.30 5.85
C PRO A 91 -3.66 -20.75 5.10
N ASP A 92 -4.79 -20.05 5.27
CA ASP A 92 -6.02 -20.32 4.51
C ASP A 92 -6.03 -19.48 3.24
N ALA A 93 -5.49 -20.02 2.16
CA ALA A 93 -5.35 -19.33 0.89
C ALA A 93 -6.70 -19.00 0.25
N GLU A 94 -7.71 -19.85 0.40
CA GLU A 94 -9.04 -19.61 -0.15
C GLU A 94 -9.72 -18.45 0.55
N LYS A 95 -9.61 -18.39 1.86
CA LYS A 95 -10.14 -17.27 2.65
C LYS A 95 -9.46 -15.96 2.26
N LEU A 96 -8.13 -15.97 2.14
CA LEU A 96 -7.38 -14.78 1.71
C LEU A 96 -7.87 -14.32 0.35
N ALA A 97 -8.01 -15.23 -0.62
CA ALA A 97 -8.45 -14.87 -1.97
C ALA A 97 -9.84 -14.23 -1.96
N ARG A 98 -10.79 -14.78 -1.18
CA ARG A 98 -12.14 -14.22 -1.06
C ARG A 98 -12.11 -12.83 -0.44
N GLU A 99 -11.32 -12.65 0.61
CA GLU A 99 -11.25 -11.37 1.33
C GLU A 99 -10.53 -10.31 0.52
N GLU A 100 -9.49 -10.68 -0.24
CA GLU A 100 -8.82 -9.77 -1.17
C GLU A 100 -9.75 -9.36 -2.31
N GLN A 101 -10.53 -10.29 -2.84
CA GLN A 101 -11.54 -10.00 -3.85
C GLN A 101 -12.58 -9.01 -3.29
N ARG A 102 -13.08 -9.27 -2.08
CA ARG A 102 -14.04 -8.38 -1.43
C ARG A 102 -13.44 -6.99 -1.24
N ARG A 103 -12.19 -6.91 -0.80
CA ARG A 103 -11.53 -5.61 -0.60
C ARG A 103 -11.48 -4.80 -1.89
N MET A 104 -11.19 -5.45 -3.02
CA MET A 104 -11.18 -4.78 -4.32
C MET A 104 -12.58 -4.36 -4.79
N GLU A 105 -13.61 -5.16 -4.49
CA GLU A 105 -14.99 -4.83 -4.83
C GLU A 105 -15.50 -3.57 -4.13
N LEU A 106 -14.90 -3.21 -3.01
CA LEU A 106 -15.29 -2.01 -2.26
C LEU A 106 -14.70 -0.72 -2.83
N LEU A 107 -13.84 -0.81 -3.86
CA LEU A 107 -13.18 0.35 -4.45
C LEU A 107 -13.96 0.90 -5.64
N GLU A 108 -14.08 2.23 -5.69
CA GLU A 108 -14.47 2.95 -6.91
C GLU A 108 -13.24 3.21 -7.79
N ALA A 109 -12.09 3.49 -7.16
CA ALA A 109 -10.86 3.78 -7.88
C ALA A 109 -9.65 3.48 -6.98
N HIS A 110 -8.53 3.17 -7.62
CA HIS A 110 -7.26 2.93 -6.94
C HIS A 110 -6.15 3.29 -7.93
N TRP A 111 -5.19 4.09 -7.48
CA TRP A 111 -4.06 4.48 -8.32
C TRP A 111 -2.80 4.64 -7.50
N ASP A 112 -1.67 4.46 -8.16
CA ASP A 112 -0.35 4.48 -7.56
C ASP A 112 0.47 5.59 -8.17
N THR A 113 1.11 6.40 -7.34
CA THR A 113 1.93 7.53 -7.78
C THR A 113 3.34 7.39 -7.22
N PRO A 114 4.28 6.83 -7.99
CA PRO A 114 5.69 6.86 -7.59
C PRO A 114 6.21 8.30 -7.62
N LEU A 115 7.01 8.64 -6.64
CA LEU A 115 7.56 9.98 -6.47
C LEU A 115 9.04 10.01 -6.78
N GLU A 116 9.48 11.08 -7.41
CA GLU A 116 10.89 11.38 -7.57
C GLU A 116 11.18 12.66 -6.80
N GLU A 117 12.14 12.61 -5.89
CA GLU A 117 12.50 13.79 -5.12
C GLU A 117 13.15 14.83 -6.00
N HIS A 118 12.64 16.06 -5.94
CA HIS A 118 13.25 17.22 -6.56
C HIS A 118 14.08 17.95 -5.50
N ALA A 119 15.39 18.01 -5.71
CA ALA A 119 16.28 18.69 -4.79
C ALA A 119 16.04 20.20 -4.81
N LEU A 120 15.71 20.76 -3.66
CA LEU A 120 15.51 22.20 -3.56
C LEU A 120 16.84 22.91 -3.31
N PRO A 121 17.07 24.07 -3.94
CA PRO A 121 18.28 24.84 -3.67
C PRO A 121 18.31 25.31 -2.23
N ARG A 122 19.49 25.32 -1.64
CA ARG A 122 19.71 25.73 -0.26
C ARG A 122 20.66 26.92 -0.20
#